data_fe3796494f2e1cafd02d104c5369e1c6
#
_entry.id   fe3796494f2e1cafd02d104c5369e1c6
#
_cell.length_a   1.000
_cell.length_b   1.000
_cell.length_c   1.000
_cell.angle_alpha   90.00
_cell.angle_beta   90.00
_cell.angle_gamma   90.00
#
_symmetry.space_group_name_H-M   'P 1'
#
loop_
_entity.id
_entity.type
_entity.pdbx_description
1 polymer ?
#
loop_
_entity_poly.entity_id
_entity_poly.type
_entity_poly.pdbx_seq_one_letter_code
_entity_poly.pdbx_strand_id
1 'polypeptide(L)'
;MSDQGTARHNKPLDILIVDDSATMRAVIRRVIGLTDVAVGTIYEAANGQEALKILETQSVQAVFTDINMPVMTGVELLREMSTRPAWNDTLRIVISTDGSRLRREEARELNATLYIEKPFRPEVVRDVLSQIAGAGAC
;
A
#
# COMPACT_ATOMS: atom_id res chain seq x y z
N MET A 1 30.08 -5.28 -9.96
CA MET A 1 29.89 -5.67 -8.58
C MET A 1 28.69 -6.55 -8.40
N SER A 2 28.93 -7.71 -7.89
CA SER A 2 27.85 -8.63 -7.59
C SER A 2 26.92 -8.08 -6.52
N ASP A 3 27.41 -7.15 -5.73
CA ASP A 3 26.64 -6.59 -4.63
C ASP A 3 25.38 -5.85 -5.08
N GLN A 4 25.35 -5.40 -6.32
CA GLN A 4 24.21 -4.64 -6.79
C GLN A 4 22.94 -5.50 -6.82
N GLY A 5 23.05 -6.75 -7.25
CA GLY A 5 21.93 -7.65 -7.22
C GLY A 5 21.50 -7.95 -5.80
N THR A 6 22.46 -8.17 -4.91
CA THR A 6 22.18 -8.43 -3.51
C THR A 6 21.57 -7.21 -2.84
N ALA A 7 22.11 -6.02 -3.15
CA ALA A 7 21.60 -4.78 -2.58
C ALA A 7 20.14 -4.54 -2.94
N ARG A 8 19.73 -4.91 -4.16
CA ARG A 8 18.33 -4.76 -4.55
C ARG A 8 17.41 -5.62 -3.70
N HIS A 9 17.86 -6.84 -3.36
CA HIS A 9 17.07 -7.76 -2.57
C HIS A 9 16.84 -7.23 -1.15
N ASN A 10 17.78 -6.41 -0.67
CA ASN A 10 17.73 -5.88 0.67
C ASN A 10 17.27 -4.42 0.72
N LYS A 11 16.85 -3.88 -0.41
CA LYS A 11 16.42 -2.49 -0.47
C LYS A 11 15.15 -2.31 0.34
N PRO A 12 15.13 -1.34 1.29
CA PRO A 12 13.94 -1.11 2.10
C PRO A 12 12.77 -0.66 1.23
N LEU A 13 11.58 -1.05 1.67
CA LEU A 13 10.33 -0.66 1.02
C LEU A 13 9.84 0.63 1.64
N ASP A 14 9.58 1.63 0.81
CA ASP A 14 8.91 2.85 1.24
C ASP A 14 7.41 2.64 1.04
N ILE A 15 6.64 2.94 2.07
CA ILE A 15 5.23 2.57 2.15
C ILE A 15 4.40 3.81 2.44
N LEU A 16 3.23 3.89 1.81
CA LEU A 16 2.26 4.93 2.08
C LEU A 16 0.99 4.28 2.65
N ILE A 17 0.56 4.76 3.82
CA ILE A 17 -0.66 4.30 4.47
C ILE A 17 -1.71 5.40 4.32
N VAL A 18 -2.86 5.06 3.73
CA VAL A 18 -3.94 6.00 3.47
C VAL A 18 -5.20 5.55 4.17
N ASP A 19 -5.62 6.29 5.18
CA ASP A 19 -6.80 5.97 5.97
C ASP A 19 -7.18 7.24 6.73
N ASP A 20 -8.48 7.56 6.78
CA ASP A 20 -8.91 8.78 7.47
C ASP A 20 -8.86 8.63 9.00
N SER A 21 -8.67 7.42 9.50
CA SER A 21 -8.53 7.15 10.93
C SER A 21 -7.07 7.15 11.33
N ALA A 22 -6.65 8.13 12.12
CA ALA A 22 -5.29 8.17 12.64
C ALA A 22 -4.98 6.93 13.48
N THR A 23 -5.98 6.42 14.20
CA THR A 23 -5.81 5.21 15.00
C THR A 23 -5.51 4.02 14.10
N MET A 24 -6.22 3.88 12.99
CA MET A 24 -6.00 2.78 12.08
C MET A 24 -4.62 2.89 11.42
N ARG A 25 -4.21 4.11 11.03
CA ARG A 25 -2.88 4.30 10.47
C ARG A 25 -1.81 3.85 11.47
N ALA A 26 -1.99 4.17 12.74
CA ALA A 26 -1.06 3.77 13.78
C ALA A 26 -1.01 2.25 13.93
N VAL A 27 -2.16 1.58 13.84
CA VAL A 27 -2.23 0.12 13.91
C VAL A 27 -1.46 -0.51 12.75
N ILE A 28 -1.71 -0.03 11.54
CA ILE A 28 -1.05 -0.57 10.35
C ILE A 28 0.46 -0.33 10.43
N ARG A 29 0.88 0.86 10.82
CA ARG A 29 2.30 1.18 10.99
C ARG A 29 2.95 0.24 12.00
N ARG A 30 2.27 -0.02 13.12
CA ARG A 30 2.80 -0.91 14.15
C ARG A 30 2.94 -2.34 13.63
N VAL A 31 1.94 -2.82 12.92
CA VAL A 31 1.98 -4.17 12.36
C VAL A 31 3.13 -4.29 11.37
N ILE A 32 3.32 -3.29 10.52
CA ILE A 32 4.43 -3.26 9.57
C ILE A 32 5.77 -3.34 10.33
N GLY A 33 5.87 -2.60 11.43
CA GLY A 33 7.10 -2.59 12.23
C GLY A 33 7.43 -3.90 12.92
N LEU A 34 6.44 -4.81 13.02
CA LEU A 34 6.66 -6.12 13.64
C LEU A 34 7.08 -7.18 12.62
N THR A 35 7.16 -6.83 11.34
CA THR A 35 7.55 -7.79 10.32
C THR A 35 9.07 -7.82 10.17
N ASP A 36 9.56 -8.90 9.54
CA ASP A 36 10.98 -9.04 9.25
C ASP A 36 11.39 -8.34 7.97
N VAL A 37 10.44 -7.78 7.25
CA VAL A 37 10.70 -7.11 5.98
C VAL A 37 11.36 -5.77 6.23
N ALA A 38 12.41 -5.47 5.49
CA ALA A 38 13.10 -4.19 5.60
C ALA A 38 12.19 -3.08 5.07
N VAL A 39 11.85 -2.13 5.93
CA VAL A 39 10.97 -1.02 5.60
C VAL A 39 11.74 0.28 5.79
N GLY A 40 11.67 1.14 4.78
CA GLY A 40 12.30 2.45 4.82
C GLY A 40 11.37 3.47 5.46
N THR A 41 10.94 4.46 4.67
CA THR A 41 10.06 5.49 5.17
C THR A 41 8.60 5.05 5.08
N ILE A 42 7.83 5.31 6.12
CA ILE A 42 6.39 5.10 6.12
C ILE A 42 5.72 6.47 6.10
N TYR A 43 5.04 6.76 5.00
CA TYR A 43 4.26 7.98 4.85
C TYR A 43 2.81 7.72 5.25
N GLU A 44 2.09 8.74 5.69
CA GLU A 44 0.69 8.63 6.05
C GLU A 44 -0.12 9.73 5.39
N ALA A 45 -1.33 9.39 4.98
CA ALA A 45 -2.27 10.32 4.39
C ALA A 45 -3.67 10.03 4.93
N ALA A 46 -4.47 11.07 5.12
CA ALA A 46 -5.82 10.94 5.67
C ALA A 46 -6.89 10.75 4.58
N ASN A 47 -6.53 10.94 3.33
CA ASN A 47 -7.46 10.77 2.20
C ASN A 47 -6.64 10.62 0.92
N GLY A 48 -7.36 10.35 -0.18
CA GLY A 48 -6.71 10.12 -1.46
C GLY A 48 -5.97 11.33 -2.01
N GLN A 49 -6.47 12.54 -1.73
CA GLN A 49 -5.84 13.74 -2.24
C GLN A 49 -4.48 13.96 -1.59
N GLU A 50 -4.40 13.79 -0.27
CA GLU A 50 -3.12 13.85 0.43
C GLU A 50 -2.16 12.79 -0.08
N ALA A 51 -2.69 11.59 -0.35
CA ALA A 51 -1.89 10.50 -0.86
C ALA A 51 -1.28 10.86 -2.22
N LEU A 52 -2.05 11.46 -3.11
CA LEU A 52 -1.54 11.87 -4.42
C LEU A 52 -0.39 12.86 -4.29
N LYS A 53 -0.50 13.81 -3.37
CA LYS A 53 0.58 14.77 -3.15
C LYS A 53 1.87 14.09 -2.74
N ILE A 54 1.76 13.08 -1.87
CA ILE A 54 2.94 12.33 -1.45
C ILE A 54 3.51 11.55 -2.63
N LEU A 55 2.66 10.88 -3.41
CA LEU A 55 3.10 10.10 -4.55
C LEU A 55 3.77 10.97 -5.62
N GLU A 56 3.38 12.23 -5.73
CA GLU A 56 3.97 13.14 -6.71
C GLU A 56 5.38 13.57 -6.33
N THR A 57 5.73 13.51 -5.05
CA THR A 57 7.02 14.00 -4.58
C THR A 57 7.92 12.91 -4.02
N GLN A 58 7.38 11.74 -3.67
CA GLN A 58 8.14 10.67 -3.03
C GLN A 58 7.99 9.38 -3.81
N SER A 59 9.06 8.61 -3.85
CA SER A 59 9.03 7.28 -4.46
C SER A 59 8.51 6.28 -3.42
N VAL A 60 7.40 5.61 -3.75
CA VAL A 60 6.75 4.67 -2.84
C VAL A 60 6.56 3.35 -3.57
N GLN A 61 6.91 2.24 -2.93
CA GLN A 61 6.80 0.92 -3.53
C GLN A 61 5.46 0.26 -3.27
N ALA A 62 4.79 0.61 -2.15
CA ALA A 62 3.51 0.01 -1.81
C ALA A 62 2.60 1.03 -1.14
N VAL A 63 1.33 1.02 -1.53
CA VAL A 63 0.28 1.85 -0.94
C VAL A 63 -0.74 0.93 -0.29
N PHE A 64 -1.01 1.18 1.00
CA PHE A 64 -2.11 0.54 1.71
C PHE A 64 -3.20 1.59 1.87
N THR A 65 -4.36 1.39 1.25
CA THR A 65 -5.42 2.39 1.28
C THR A 65 -6.76 1.81 1.70
N ASP A 66 -7.49 2.57 2.51
CA ASP A 66 -8.90 2.31 2.74
C ASP A 66 -9.70 2.76 1.52
N ILE A 67 -10.95 2.36 1.46
CA ILE A 67 -11.88 2.75 0.39
C ILE A 67 -12.67 3.99 0.82
N ASN A 68 -13.27 3.96 2.00
CA ASN A 68 -14.21 4.99 2.44
C ASN A 68 -13.48 6.08 3.20
N MET A 69 -13.21 7.19 2.49
CA MET A 69 -12.51 8.34 3.07
C MET A 69 -13.14 9.61 2.52
N PRO A 70 -13.09 10.72 3.30
CA PRO A 70 -13.59 11.99 2.81
C PRO A 70 -12.65 12.57 1.74
N VAL A 71 -13.10 13.58 1.05
CA VAL A 71 -12.39 14.34 0.03
C VAL A 71 -12.11 13.52 -1.22
N MET A 72 -11.34 12.45 -1.10
CA MET A 72 -11.09 11.53 -2.20
C MET A 72 -11.05 10.11 -1.62
N THR A 73 -11.90 9.25 -2.17
CA THR A 73 -12.01 7.86 -1.73
C THR A 73 -10.83 7.02 -2.24
N GLY A 74 -10.71 5.80 -1.68
CA GLY A 74 -9.69 4.88 -2.15
C GLY A 74 -9.89 4.46 -3.60
N VAL A 75 -11.15 4.32 -4.03
CA VAL A 75 -11.43 3.99 -5.43
C VAL A 75 -10.96 5.11 -6.34
N GLU A 76 -11.25 6.35 -5.97
CA GLU A 76 -10.79 7.50 -6.74
C GLU A 76 -9.28 7.58 -6.78
N LEU A 77 -8.63 7.28 -5.66
CA LEU A 77 -7.17 7.26 -5.59
C LEU A 77 -6.61 6.20 -6.55
N LEU A 78 -7.15 4.99 -6.51
CA LEU A 78 -6.70 3.92 -7.40
C LEU A 78 -6.90 4.31 -8.87
N ARG A 79 -8.02 4.97 -9.18
CA ARG A 79 -8.29 5.41 -10.53
C ARG A 79 -7.25 6.44 -10.98
N GLU A 80 -6.93 7.41 -10.13
CA GLU A 80 -5.90 8.38 -10.44
C GLU A 80 -4.54 7.72 -10.65
N MET A 81 -4.20 6.77 -9.79
CA MET A 81 -2.92 6.06 -9.93
C MET A 81 -2.85 5.31 -11.25
N SER A 82 -3.99 4.79 -11.71
CA SER A 82 -4.04 4.03 -12.97
C SER A 82 -3.82 4.90 -14.20
N THR A 83 -3.99 6.23 -14.08
CA THR A 83 -3.80 7.12 -15.22
C THR A 83 -2.36 7.58 -15.39
N ARG A 84 -1.48 7.25 -14.44
CA ARG A 84 -0.10 7.74 -14.47
C ARG A 84 0.90 6.59 -14.62
N PRO A 85 1.59 6.50 -15.74
CA PRO A 85 2.58 5.42 -15.94
C PRO A 85 3.67 5.39 -14.88
N ALA A 86 4.01 6.55 -14.29
CA ALA A 86 5.05 6.60 -13.27
C ALA A 86 4.71 5.72 -12.05
N TRP A 87 3.44 5.42 -11.83
CA TRP A 87 2.99 4.65 -10.67
C TRP A 87 2.58 3.22 -11.02
N ASN A 88 2.88 2.75 -12.25
CA ASN A 88 2.49 1.40 -12.67
C ASN A 88 3.10 0.31 -11.80
N ASP A 89 4.31 0.55 -11.29
CA ASP A 89 5.01 -0.45 -10.49
C ASP A 89 4.72 -0.32 -8.99
N THR A 90 3.97 0.70 -8.59
CA THR A 90 3.60 0.86 -7.19
C THR A 90 2.49 -0.12 -6.85
N LEU A 91 2.73 -0.98 -5.88
CA LEU A 91 1.75 -1.98 -5.48
C LEU A 91 0.64 -1.32 -4.68
N ARG A 92 -0.58 -1.81 -4.86
CA ARG A 92 -1.79 -1.20 -4.30
C ARG A 92 -2.54 -2.25 -3.51
N ILE A 93 -2.58 -2.07 -2.21
CA ILE A 93 -3.26 -2.98 -1.30
C ILE A 93 -4.41 -2.23 -0.65
N VAL A 94 -5.62 -2.76 -0.79
CA VAL A 94 -6.79 -2.17 -0.14
C VAL A 94 -6.98 -2.82 1.22
N ILE A 95 -7.22 -2.00 2.26
CA ILE A 95 -7.60 -2.49 3.58
C ILE A 95 -8.90 -1.79 3.95
N SER A 96 -10.02 -2.53 3.97
CA SER A 96 -11.33 -1.91 4.14
C SER A 96 -12.28 -2.81 4.91
N THR A 97 -13.26 -2.20 5.60
CA THR A 97 -14.36 -2.94 6.20
C THR A 97 -15.36 -3.42 5.17
N ASP A 98 -15.34 -2.83 3.97
CA ASP A 98 -16.27 -3.21 2.90
C ASP A 98 -15.69 -4.38 2.11
N GLY A 99 -16.01 -5.61 2.53
CA GLY A 99 -15.56 -6.82 1.85
C GLY A 99 -16.49 -7.29 0.76
N SER A 100 -17.40 -6.43 0.28
CA SER A 100 -18.36 -6.83 -0.74
C SER A 100 -17.67 -7.22 -2.04
N ARG A 101 -18.33 -8.12 -2.78
CA ARG A 101 -17.81 -8.56 -4.06
C ARG A 101 -17.67 -7.39 -5.04
N LEU A 102 -18.63 -6.48 -5.02
CA LEU A 102 -18.61 -5.32 -5.89
C LEU A 102 -17.37 -4.48 -5.67
N ARG A 103 -17.04 -4.18 -4.41
CA ARG A 103 -15.86 -3.38 -4.09
C ARG A 103 -14.57 -4.09 -4.44
N ARG A 104 -14.51 -5.41 -4.20
CA ARG A 104 -13.32 -6.19 -4.54
C ARG A 104 -13.09 -6.21 -6.04
N GLU A 105 -14.16 -6.38 -6.83
CA GLU A 105 -14.03 -6.38 -8.29
C GLU A 105 -13.62 -5.00 -8.80
N GLU A 106 -14.21 -3.96 -8.26
CA GLU A 106 -13.89 -2.58 -8.65
C GLU A 106 -12.41 -2.28 -8.40
N ALA A 107 -11.92 -2.65 -7.22
CA ALA A 107 -10.51 -2.43 -6.87
C ALA A 107 -9.59 -3.21 -7.81
N ARG A 108 -9.96 -4.46 -8.10
CA ARG A 108 -9.15 -5.29 -9.00
C ARG A 108 -9.07 -4.69 -10.40
N GLU A 109 -10.17 -4.17 -10.91
CA GLU A 109 -10.20 -3.53 -12.22
C GLU A 109 -9.32 -2.29 -12.26
N LEU A 110 -9.08 -1.68 -11.12
CA LEU A 110 -8.21 -0.52 -10.98
C LEU A 110 -6.79 -0.92 -10.56
N ASN A 111 -6.44 -2.19 -10.76
CA ASN A 111 -5.09 -2.72 -10.55
C ASN A 111 -4.68 -2.82 -9.09
N ALA A 112 -5.65 -2.98 -8.18
CA ALA A 112 -5.31 -3.31 -6.80
C ALA A 112 -4.67 -4.70 -6.77
N THR A 113 -3.52 -4.79 -6.13
CA THR A 113 -2.77 -6.03 -6.04
C THR A 113 -3.47 -7.02 -5.11
N LEU A 114 -3.92 -6.53 -3.96
CA LEU A 114 -4.57 -7.33 -2.94
C LEU A 114 -5.65 -6.53 -2.24
N TYR A 115 -6.59 -7.25 -1.64
CA TYR A 115 -7.69 -6.65 -0.90
C TYR A 115 -7.77 -7.34 0.47
N ILE A 116 -7.59 -6.57 1.53
CA ILE A 116 -7.62 -7.07 2.90
C ILE A 116 -8.85 -6.53 3.60
N GLU A 117 -9.67 -7.41 4.15
CA GLU A 117 -10.88 -7.00 4.85
C GLU A 117 -10.59 -6.76 6.33
N LYS A 118 -11.11 -5.66 6.88
CA LYS A 118 -11.02 -5.36 8.31
C LYS A 118 -12.15 -6.08 9.05
N PRO A 119 -11.94 -6.53 10.27
CA PRO A 119 -10.67 -6.56 10.99
C PRO A 119 -9.74 -7.63 10.41
N PHE A 120 -8.45 -7.36 10.41
CA PHE A 120 -7.48 -8.28 9.85
C PHE A 120 -6.50 -8.75 10.93
N ARG A 121 -5.87 -9.89 10.69
CA ARG A 121 -4.81 -10.40 11.55
C ARG A 121 -3.48 -9.78 11.13
N PRO A 122 -2.61 -9.47 12.09
CA PRO A 122 -1.29 -8.93 11.75
C PRO A 122 -0.52 -9.78 10.74
N GLU A 123 -0.70 -11.11 10.80
CA GLU A 123 -0.02 -12.03 9.89
C GLU A 123 -0.36 -11.77 8.43
N VAL A 124 -1.57 -11.28 8.16
CA VAL A 124 -1.98 -10.98 6.78
C VAL A 124 -1.10 -9.89 6.19
N VAL A 125 -0.87 -8.81 6.94
CA VAL A 125 -0.01 -7.71 6.49
C VAL A 125 1.43 -8.20 6.34
N ARG A 126 1.90 -9.01 7.30
CA ARG A 126 3.24 -9.58 7.23
C ARG A 126 3.42 -10.39 5.95
N ASP A 127 2.44 -11.25 5.64
CA ASP A 127 2.52 -12.11 4.47
C ASP A 127 2.52 -11.30 3.18
N VAL A 128 1.71 -10.23 3.13
CA VAL A 128 1.67 -9.33 1.98
C VAL A 128 3.03 -8.68 1.78
N LEU A 129 3.62 -8.16 2.85
CA LEU A 129 4.94 -7.51 2.76
C LEU A 129 6.01 -8.51 2.33
N SER A 130 5.94 -9.73 2.83
CA SER A 130 6.88 -10.77 2.44
C SER A 130 6.78 -11.11 0.96
N GLN A 131 5.55 -11.15 0.43
CA GLN A 131 5.34 -11.38 -1.00
C GLN A 131 5.93 -10.24 -1.83
N ILE A 132 5.72 -9.00 -1.40
CA ILE A 132 6.26 -7.84 -2.11
C ILE A 132 7.77 -7.88 -2.12
N ALA A 133 8.38 -8.14 -0.97
CA ALA A 133 9.83 -8.22 -0.86
C ALA A 133 10.38 -9.38 -1.69
N GLY A 134 9.70 -10.53 -1.66
CA GLY A 134 10.11 -11.69 -2.44
C GLY A 134 10.01 -11.44 -3.93
N ALA A 135 8.94 -10.79 -4.38
CA ALA A 135 8.79 -10.44 -5.79
C ALA A 135 9.88 -9.48 -6.22
N GLY A 136 10.25 -8.54 -5.35
CA GLY A 136 11.33 -7.61 -5.64
C GLY A 136 12.69 -8.28 -5.69
N ALA A 137 12.86 -9.42 -5.05
CA ALA A 137 14.12 -10.14 -5.03
C ALA A 137 14.37 -10.90 -6.32
N CYS A 138 13.34 -11.18 -7.06
CA CYS A 138 13.48 -11.87 -8.35
C CYS A 138 13.74 -10.86 -9.47
#